data_4cb2f26dda370c512aba15df3e1cf535
#
_entry.id   4cb2f26dda370c512aba15df3e1cf535
#
_cell.length_a   1.000
_cell.length_b   1.000
_cell.length_c   1.000
_cell.angle_alpha   90.00
_cell.angle_beta   90.00
_cell.angle_gamma   90.00
#
_symmetry.space_group_name_H-M   'P 1'
#
loop_
_entity.id
_entity.type
_entity.pdbx_description
1 polymer ?
#
loop_
_entity_poly.entity_id
_entity_poly.type
_entity_poly.pdbx_seq_one_letter_code
_entity_poly.pdbx_strand_id
1 'polypeptide(L)'
;MKLIDTHSHIYAEEFDGDRAEALARARAEGVGKLLLPAIDAESDERLFDLVRREPDYCYAMMGLHPTSVNDNPRWREELQRVERYFAAPPAGVEFCAVGEIGLDYYWSEDFKAEQREAFVEQCRLAVRLDLPVVIHTRSAWDDMCDILEAETSRAKESGGRLRGVLHAFSEDAATYERLRRCGEWLFGIGGVVTFKKSSVAVAVEQMALEDIVLETDCPYLTPVPYRGRRNESAYVRYVCDKVAEIKGVAPDEVARITTANAERMFFGAGV
;
A
#
# COMPACT_ATOMS: atom_id res chain seq x y z
N MET A 1 -22.23 -1.11 -4.30
CA MET A 1 -20.86 -0.54 -4.25
C MET A 1 -19.87 -1.68 -4.20
N LYS A 2 -18.78 -1.63 -4.96
CA LYS A 2 -17.66 -2.57 -4.90
C LYS A 2 -16.41 -1.79 -4.52
N LEU A 3 -15.67 -2.24 -3.51
CA LEU A 3 -14.48 -1.61 -2.97
C LEU A 3 -13.29 -2.57 -3.02
N ILE A 4 -12.09 -2.04 -3.06
CA ILE A 4 -10.84 -2.76 -2.81
C ILE A 4 -10.13 -2.04 -1.65
N ASP A 5 -9.72 -2.80 -0.65
CA ASP A 5 -8.80 -2.33 0.38
C ASP A 5 -7.37 -2.64 -0.08
N THR A 6 -6.67 -1.61 -0.56
CA THR A 6 -5.37 -1.80 -1.20
C THR A 6 -4.20 -1.96 -0.22
N HIS A 7 -4.45 -1.87 1.10
CA HIS A 7 -3.43 -2.06 2.12
C HIS A 7 -4.05 -2.51 3.45
N SER A 8 -3.89 -3.79 3.78
CA SER A 8 -4.50 -4.40 4.96
C SER A 8 -3.58 -5.45 5.59
N HIS A 9 -3.32 -5.34 6.89
CA HIS A 9 -2.61 -6.36 7.65
C HIS A 9 -3.58 -7.26 8.44
N ILE A 10 -4.72 -7.62 7.84
CA ILE A 10 -5.74 -8.47 8.48
C ILE A 10 -5.22 -9.88 8.84
N TYR A 11 -4.04 -10.28 8.34
CA TYR A 11 -3.34 -11.50 8.73
C TYR A 11 -2.64 -11.39 10.09
N ALA A 12 -2.46 -10.18 10.65
CA ALA A 12 -1.76 -9.91 11.89
C ALA A 12 -2.44 -10.56 13.11
N GLU A 13 -1.68 -10.72 14.19
CA GLU A 13 -2.13 -11.44 15.40
C GLU A 13 -3.30 -10.78 16.11
N GLU A 14 -3.47 -9.45 15.94
CA GLU A 14 -4.61 -8.71 16.48
C GLU A 14 -5.96 -9.23 15.97
N PHE A 15 -5.96 -9.99 14.88
CA PHE A 15 -7.17 -10.60 14.31
C PHE A 15 -7.31 -12.10 14.62
N ASP A 16 -6.42 -12.71 15.39
CA ASP A 16 -6.47 -14.17 15.65
C ASP A 16 -7.79 -14.60 16.30
N GLY A 17 -8.40 -13.74 17.10
CA GLY A 17 -9.65 -14.04 17.80
C GLY A 17 -10.93 -13.93 16.95
N ASP A 18 -10.90 -13.18 15.82
CA ASP A 18 -12.11 -12.87 15.04
C ASP A 18 -11.84 -12.57 13.56
N ARG A 19 -10.75 -13.10 12.98
CA ARG A 19 -10.37 -12.84 11.58
C ARG A 19 -11.47 -13.23 10.59
N ALA A 20 -12.10 -14.37 10.79
CA ALA A 20 -13.17 -14.82 9.92
C ALA A 20 -14.37 -13.87 9.92
N GLU A 21 -14.74 -13.37 11.10
CA GLU A 21 -15.81 -12.39 11.28
C GLU A 21 -15.42 -11.03 10.68
N ALA A 22 -14.16 -10.59 10.82
CA ALA A 22 -13.66 -9.36 10.21
C ALA A 22 -13.72 -9.43 8.68
N LEU A 23 -13.30 -10.55 8.09
CA LEU A 23 -13.45 -10.80 6.65
C LEU A 23 -14.93 -10.81 6.21
N ALA A 24 -15.80 -11.41 7.00
CA ALA A 24 -17.24 -11.42 6.71
C ALA A 24 -17.84 -10.01 6.76
N ARG A 25 -17.45 -9.17 7.73
CA ARG A 25 -17.86 -7.75 7.80
C ARG A 25 -17.36 -6.97 6.59
N ALA A 26 -16.11 -7.17 6.17
CA ALA A 26 -15.55 -6.50 4.99
C ALA A 26 -16.35 -6.86 3.72
N ARG A 27 -16.69 -8.13 3.52
CA ARG A 27 -17.54 -8.56 2.40
C ARG A 27 -18.94 -7.95 2.47
N ALA A 28 -19.53 -7.87 3.65
CA ALA A 28 -20.87 -7.28 3.85
C ALA A 28 -20.89 -5.78 3.48
N GLU A 29 -19.79 -5.05 3.71
CA GLU A 29 -19.61 -3.66 3.29
C GLU A 29 -19.21 -3.50 1.81
N GLY A 30 -19.15 -4.59 1.04
CA GLY A 30 -18.87 -4.57 -0.39
C GLY A 30 -17.38 -4.55 -0.76
N VAL A 31 -16.49 -4.85 0.19
CA VAL A 31 -15.07 -5.04 -0.10
C VAL A 31 -14.89 -6.34 -0.88
N GLY A 32 -14.44 -6.24 -2.12
CA GLY A 32 -14.31 -7.38 -3.04
C GLY A 32 -12.91 -7.99 -3.10
N LYS A 33 -11.89 -7.22 -2.70
CA LYS A 33 -10.49 -7.69 -2.65
C LYS A 33 -9.75 -7.00 -1.50
N LEU A 34 -8.80 -7.71 -0.92
CA LEU A 34 -7.84 -7.22 0.08
C LEU A 34 -6.42 -7.43 -0.45
N LEU A 35 -5.61 -6.37 -0.47
CA LEU A 35 -4.21 -6.47 -0.82
C LEU A 35 -3.38 -6.44 0.47
N LEU A 36 -2.55 -7.46 0.66
CA LEU A 36 -1.89 -7.76 1.92
C LEU A 36 -0.37 -7.61 1.76
N PRO A 37 0.23 -6.50 2.24
CA PRO A 37 1.67 -6.32 2.15
C PRO A 37 2.41 -7.15 3.20
N ALA A 38 3.60 -7.66 2.83
CA ALA A 38 4.53 -8.25 3.78
C ALA A 38 5.23 -7.15 4.60
N ILE A 39 5.57 -7.45 5.84
CA ILE A 39 6.31 -6.57 6.75
C ILE A 39 7.71 -7.15 6.99
N ASP A 40 7.77 -8.38 7.49
CA ASP A 40 8.97 -9.07 7.94
C ASP A 40 8.86 -10.59 7.79
N ALA A 41 9.98 -11.28 8.05
CA ALA A 41 10.05 -12.74 7.96
C ALA A 41 9.13 -13.46 8.96
N GLU A 42 8.83 -12.85 10.10
CA GLU A 42 8.05 -13.48 11.18
C GLU A 42 6.56 -13.56 10.81
N SER A 43 6.08 -12.59 10.03
CA SER A 43 4.69 -12.48 9.60
C SER A 43 4.37 -13.21 8.28
N ASP A 44 5.38 -13.62 7.51
CA ASP A 44 5.21 -14.21 6.17
C ASP A 44 4.25 -15.41 6.15
N GLU A 45 4.41 -16.37 7.06
CA GLU A 45 3.57 -17.58 7.05
C GLU A 45 2.10 -17.27 7.38
N ARG A 46 1.83 -16.25 8.20
CA ARG A 46 0.46 -15.79 8.48
C ARG A 46 -0.18 -15.18 7.24
N LEU A 47 0.59 -14.40 6.49
CA LEU A 47 0.18 -13.82 5.21
C LEU A 47 -0.13 -14.92 4.19
N PHE A 48 0.80 -15.86 4.00
CA PHE A 48 0.64 -16.96 3.03
C PHE A 48 -0.52 -17.89 3.37
N ASP A 49 -0.71 -18.19 4.65
CA ASP A 49 -1.82 -19.01 5.13
C ASP A 49 -3.17 -18.36 4.80
N LEU A 50 -3.29 -17.05 5.02
CA LEU A 50 -4.52 -16.34 4.71
C LEU A 50 -4.80 -16.30 3.21
N VAL A 51 -3.80 -16.02 2.38
CA VAL A 51 -3.95 -16.00 0.91
C VAL A 51 -4.35 -17.37 0.38
N ARG A 52 -3.78 -18.46 0.90
CA ARG A 52 -4.17 -19.83 0.51
C ARG A 52 -5.62 -20.18 0.89
N ARG A 53 -6.11 -19.64 2.02
CA ARG A 53 -7.50 -19.87 2.49
C ARG A 53 -8.53 -19.01 1.75
N GLU A 54 -8.10 -17.87 1.22
CA GLU A 54 -8.96 -16.85 0.60
C GLU A 54 -8.42 -16.42 -0.78
N PRO A 55 -8.17 -17.37 -1.72
CA PRO A 55 -7.37 -17.12 -2.92
C PRO A 55 -7.99 -16.10 -3.90
N ASP A 56 -9.33 -15.97 -3.92
CA ASP A 56 -10.02 -15.01 -4.79
C ASP A 56 -10.36 -13.70 -4.09
N TYR A 57 -9.86 -13.52 -2.86
CA TYR A 57 -10.20 -12.39 -2.02
C TYR A 57 -8.97 -11.67 -1.44
N CYS A 58 -7.95 -12.43 -1.03
CA CYS A 58 -6.72 -11.92 -0.43
C CYS A 58 -5.55 -12.10 -1.40
N TYR A 59 -4.82 -11.03 -1.67
CA TYR A 59 -3.69 -11.00 -2.61
C TYR A 59 -2.44 -10.55 -1.90
N ALA A 60 -1.39 -11.36 -1.94
CA ALA A 60 -0.14 -11.06 -1.27
C ALA A 60 0.71 -10.04 -2.04
N MET A 61 1.41 -9.21 -1.31
CA MET A 61 2.58 -8.45 -1.77
C MET A 61 3.80 -8.91 -0.98
N MET A 62 4.99 -8.78 -1.55
CA MET A 62 6.23 -9.21 -0.90
C MET A 62 7.27 -8.09 -0.95
N GLY A 63 7.83 -7.76 0.20
CA GLY A 63 8.83 -6.72 0.35
C GLY A 63 9.54 -6.77 1.70
N LEU A 64 10.56 -5.94 1.85
CA LEU A 64 11.24 -5.66 3.10
C LEU A 64 10.89 -4.24 3.54
N HIS A 65 10.10 -4.14 4.61
CA HIS A 65 9.66 -2.87 5.16
C HIS A 65 10.85 -2.06 5.73
N PRO A 66 10.89 -0.73 5.60
CA PRO A 66 12.04 0.08 6.05
C PRO A 66 12.36 -0.06 7.53
N THR A 67 11.38 -0.27 8.41
CA THR A 67 11.65 -0.48 9.83
C THR A 67 12.36 -1.81 10.12
N SER A 68 12.24 -2.80 9.24
CA SER A 68 12.96 -4.07 9.34
C SER A 68 14.43 -3.96 8.90
N VAL A 69 14.83 -2.81 8.34
CA VAL A 69 16.24 -2.48 8.04
C VAL A 69 16.94 -1.87 9.26
N ASN A 70 16.20 -1.15 10.11
CA ASN A 70 16.75 -0.46 11.27
C ASN A 70 17.34 -1.45 12.27
N ASP A 71 18.59 -1.18 12.70
CA ASP A 71 19.33 -1.99 13.68
C ASP A 71 19.37 -3.50 13.35
N ASN A 72 19.27 -3.84 12.08
CA ASN A 72 19.28 -5.21 11.59
C ASN A 72 20.51 -5.49 10.72
N PRO A 73 21.58 -6.09 11.26
CA PRO A 73 22.80 -6.38 10.50
C PRO A 73 22.58 -7.40 9.37
N ARG A 74 21.44 -8.11 9.37
CA ARG A 74 21.07 -9.11 8.37
C ARG A 74 20.03 -8.63 7.35
N TRP A 75 19.75 -7.33 7.27
CA TRP A 75 18.72 -6.83 6.35
C TRP A 75 18.96 -7.22 4.88
N ARG A 76 20.23 -7.38 4.46
CA ARG A 76 20.56 -7.86 3.11
C ARG A 76 20.18 -9.34 2.90
N GLU A 77 20.25 -10.16 3.92
CA GLU A 77 19.80 -11.56 3.87
C GLU A 77 18.27 -11.63 3.75
N GLU A 78 17.56 -10.72 4.43
CA GLU A 78 16.11 -10.60 4.31
C GLU A 78 15.70 -10.06 2.93
N LEU A 79 16.43 -9.10 2.38
CA LEU A 79 16.21 -8.65 1.01
C LEU A 79 16.42 -9.79 -0.01
N GLN A 80 17.45 -10.62 0.17
CA GLN A 80 17.64 -11.84 -0.63
C GLN A 80 16.50 -12.85 -0.44
N ARG A 81 15.88 -12.91 0.74
CA ARG A 81 14.67 -13.72 0.98
C ARG A 81 13.52 -13.23 0.10
N VAL A 82 13.29 -11.93 0.03
CA VAL A 82 12.28 -11.33 -0.87
C VAL A 82 12.54 -11.76 -2.32
N GLU A 83 13.76 -11.63 -2.81
CA GLU A 83 14.12 -12.07 -4.17
C GLU A 83 13.88 -13.57 -4.40
N ARG A 84 14.21 -14.42 -3.41
CA ARG A 84 13.94 -15.87 -3.49
C ARG A 84 12.45 -16.17 -3.59
N TYR A 85 11.59 -15.46 -2.86
CA TYR A 85 10.14 -15.66 -2.96
C TYR A 85 9.58 -15.28 -4.34
N PHE A 86 10.08 -14.23 -4.96
CA PHE A 86 9.69 -13.93 -6.34
C PHE A 86 10.22 -14.95 -7.35
N ALA A 87 11.41 -15.49 -7.13
CA ALA A 87 12.00 -16.51 -8.01
C ALA A 87 11.32 -17.90 -7.86
N ALA A 88 10.87 -18.24 -6.65
CA ALA A 88 10.22 -19.50 -6.31
C ALA A 88 9.12 -19.24 -5.25
N PRO A 89 7.94 -18.76 -5.66
CA PRO A 89 6.86 -18.47 -4.73
C PRO A 89 6.41 -19.72 -3.94
N PRO A 90 6.00 -19.55 -2.67
CA PRO A 90 5.40 -20.65 -1.92
C PRO A 90 4.16 -21.21 -2.64
N ALA A 91 3.94 -22.53 -2.54
CA ALA A 91 2.81 -23.18 -3.21
C ALA A 91 1.48 -22.49 -2.85
N GLY A 92 0.71 -22.14 -3.89
CA GLY A 92 -0.59 -21.46 -3.75
C GLY A 92 -0.50 -19.98 -3.39
N VAL A 93 0.67 -19.35 -3.54
CA VAL A 93 0.86 -17.92 -3.33
C VAL A 93 1.38 -17.26 -4.60
N GLU A 94 0.72 -16.19 -5.02
CA GLU A 94 1.17 -15.31 -6.09
C GLU A 94 1.28 -13.89 -5.52
N PHE A 95 2.30 -13.15 -5.96
CA PHE A 95 2.51 -11.77 -5.50
C PHE A 95 2.04 -10.77 -6.54
N CYS A 96 1.15 -9.87 -6.15
CA CYS A 96 0.60 -8.84 -7.04
C CYS A 96 1.42 -7.54 -7.06
N ALA A 97 2.37 -7.37 -6.14
CA ALA A 97 3.23 -6.18 -6.04
C ALA A 97 4.51 -6.48 -5.24
N VAL A 98 5.50 -5.61 -5.39
CA VAL A 98 6.64 -5.51 -4.45
C VAL A 98 6.24 -4.53 -3.35
N GLY A 99 6.00 -5.03 -2.14
CA GLY A 99 5.49 -4.23 -1.02
C GLY A 99 5.31 -5.04 0.28
N GLU A 100 5.42 -4.38 1.41
CA GLU A 100 5.62 -2.95 1.61
C GLU A 100 7.12 -2.61 1.62
N ILE A 101 7.50 -1.57 0.89
CA ILE A 101 8.88 -1.08 0.80
C ILE A 101 8.92 0.43 1.03
N GLY A 102 10.06 1.04 1.28
CA GLY A 102 10.09 2.49 1.39
C GLY A 102 11.11 3.05 2.36
N LEU A 103 10.75 4.19 2.97
CA LEU A 103 11.60 4.94 3.90
C LEU A 103 10.83 5.35 5.16
N ASP A 104 11.40 5.09 6.32
CA ASP A 104 10.87 5.54 7.62
C ASP A 104 12.00 6.11 8.47
N TYR A 105 12.09 7.45 8.55
CA TYR A 105 13.09 8.16 9.34
C TYR A 105 12.55 8.59 10.71
N TYR A 106 11.30 8.26 11.02
CA TYR A 106 10.67 8.65 12.28
C TYR A 106 11.32 7.95 13.49
N TRP A 107 11.65 6.66 13.35
CA TRP A 107 12.20 5.87 14.45
C TRP A 107 13.70 6.07 14.62
N SER A 108 14.45 6.22 13.53
CA SER A 108 15.87 6.48 13.52
C SER A 108 16.34 7.08 12.20
N GLU A 109 17.25 8.05 12.27
CA GLU A 109 17.95 8.56 11.09
C GLU A 109 19.29 7.87 10.84
N ASP A 110 19.74 7.00 11.74
CA ASP A 110 21.06 6.36 11.67
C ASP A 110 21.17 5.34 10.52
N PHE A 111 20.02 4.83 10.05
CA PHE A 111 19.95 3.79 9.01
C PHE A 111 19.41 4.31 7.65
N LYS A 112 19.45 5.63 7.43
CA LYS A 112 18.97 6.23 6.18
C LYS A 112 19.65 5.65 4.93
N ALA A 113 20.95 5.40 4.99
CA ALA A 113 21.71 4.87 3.86
C ALA A 113 21.28 3.44 3.51
N GLU A 114 21.11 2.60 4.53
CA GLU A 114 20.66 1.21 4.39
C GLU A 114 19.22 1.12 3.90
N GLN A 115 18.32 1.94 4.44
CA GLN A 115 16.94 2.02 3.96
C GLN A 115 16.87 2.46 2.50
N ARG A 116 17.64 3.47 2.10
CA ARG A 116 17.69 3.95 0.70
C ARG A 116 18.24 2.86 -0.23
N GLU A 117 19.30 2.14 0.18
CA GLU A 117 19.86 1.02 -0.59
C GLU A 117 18.79 -0.07 -0.77
N ALA A 118 18.16 -0.53 0.31
CA ALA A 118 17.13 -1.56 0.27
C ALA A 118 15.91 -1.14 -0.56
N PHE A 119 15.48 0.11 -0.45
CA PHE A 119 14.36 0.65 -1.23
C PHE A 119 14.66 0.66 -2.73
N VAL A 120 15.82 1.21 -3.13
CA VAL A 120 16.24 1.29 -4.53
C VAL A 120 16.38 -0.10 -5.16
N GLU A 121 16.95 -1.08 -4.44
CA GLU A 121 17.07 -2.44 -4.95
C GLU A 121 15.70 -3.09 -5.18
N GLN A 122 14.73 -2.86 -4.30
CA GLN A 122 13.37 -3.37 -4.43
C GLN A 122 12.59 -2.65 -5.56
N CYS A 123 12.79 -1.36 -5.77
CA CYS A 123 12.25 -0.66 -6.95
C CYS A 123 12.77 -1.29 -8.25
N ARG A 124 14.07 -1.59 -8.32
CA ARG A 124 14.68 -2.25 -9.48
C ARG A 124 14.20 -3.69 -9.66
N LEU A 125 13.96 -4.41 -8.57
CA LEU A 125 13.32 -5.73 -8.61
C LEU A 125 11.92 -5.63 -9.23
N ALA A 126 11.10 -4.68 -8.79
CA ALA A 126 9.76 -4.47 -9.33
C ALA A 126 9.78 -4.17 -10.84
N VAL A 127 10.73 -3.34 -11.31
CA VAL A 127 10.92 -3.07 -12.75
C VAL A 127 11.28 -4.35 -13.52
N ARG A 128 12.19 -5.19 -12.98
CA ARG A 128 12.55 -6.48 -13.62
C ARG A 128 11.37 -7.45 -13.72
N LEU A 129 10.47 -7.42 -12.75
CA LEU A 129 9.30 -8.31 -12.68
C LEU A 129 8.06 -7.73 -13.37
N ASP A 130 8.11 -6.48 -13.83
CA ASP A 130 6.96 -5.68 -14.29
C ASP A 130 5.79 -5.65 -13.28
N LEU A 131 6.11 -5.62 -11.97
CA LEU A 131 5.15 -5.49 -10.88
C LEU A 131 5.10 -4.05 -10.37
N PRO A 132 3.95 -3.59 -9.83
CA PRO A 132 3.89 -2.32 -9.12
C PRO A 132 4.61 -2.41 -7.76
N VAL A 133 4.97 -1.25 -7.22
CA VAL A 133 5.47 -1.13 -5.84
C VAL A 133 4.39 -0.55 -4.92
N VAL A 134 4.41 -0.95 -3.63
CA VAL A 134 3.61 -0.32 -2.58
C VAL A 134 4.54 0.26 -1.54
N ILE A 135 4.47 1.59 -1.39
CA ILE A 135 5.51 2.40 -0.78
C ILE A 135 5.04 3.01 0.52
N HIS A 136 5.77 2.71 1.59
CA HIS A 136 5.72 3.38 2.88
C HIS A 136 6.60 4.62 2.89
N THR A 137 6.10 5.75 3.41
CA THR A 137 6.91 6.96 3.60
C THR A 137 6.54 7.64 4.90
N ARG A 138 7.52 7.76 5.80
CA ARG A 138 7.33 8.48 7.06
C ARG A 138 8.55 9.33 7.39
N SER A 139 8.35 10.66 7.53
CA SER A 139 9.43 11.62 7.81
C SER A 139 10.60 11.58 6.80
N ALA A 140 10.33 11.19 5.53
CA ALA A 140 11.34 10.92 4.50
C ALA A 140 10.93 11.40 3.08
N TRP A 141 9.99 12.33 2.98
CA TRP A 141 9.37 12.69 1.70
C TRP A 141 10.32 13.34 0.70
N ASP A 142 11.29 14.15 1.13
CA ASP A 142 12.27 14.75 0.22
C ASP A 142 13.11 13.65 -0.46
N ASP A 143 13.70 12.76 0.33
CA ASP A 143 14.46 11.61 -0.18
C ASP A 143 13.59 10.68 -1.04
N MET A 144 12.33 10.44 -0.62
CA MET A 144 11.40 9.62 -1.37
C MET A 144 11.14 10.19 -2.77
N CYS A 145 10.82 11.49 -2.86
CA CYS A 145 10.58 12.14 -4.14
C CYS A 145 11.81 12.09 -5.05
N ASP A 146 12.99 12.41 -4.51
CA ASP A 146 14.25 12.38 -5.27
C ASP A 146 14.56 10.98 -5.82
N ILE A 147 14.39 9.94 -5.00
CA ILE A 147 14.63 8.56 -5.43
C ILE A 147 13.61 8.13 -6.48
N LEU A 148 12.33 8.42 -6.29
CA LEU A 148 11.30 8.02 -7.25
C LEU A 148 11.47 8.71 -8.59
N GLU A 149 11.84 9.99 -8.63
CA GLU A 149 12.15 10.70 -9.87
C GLU A 149 13.35 10.05 -10.59
N ALA A 150 14.43 9.76 -9.86
CA ALA A 150 15.64 9.15 -10.42
C ALA A 150 15.40 7.73 -10.94
N GLU A 151 14.77 6.85 -10.14
CA GLU A 151 14.55 5.45 -10.52
C GLU A 151 13.44 5.31 -11.59
N THR A 152 12.45 6.20 -11.61
CA THR A 152 11.46 6.23 -12.71
C THR A 152 12.11 6.64 -14.04
N SER A 153 12.99 7.65 -14.04
CA SER A 153 13.75 8.04 -15.23
C SER A 153 14.63 6.89 -15.71
N ARG A 154 15.37 6.27 -14.79
CA ARG A 154 16.22 5.11 -15.07
C ARG A 154 15.45 3.93 -15.66
N ALA A 155 14.28 3.62 -15.10
CA ALA A 155 13.43 2.55 -15.60
C ALA A 155 13.00 2.82 -17.05
N LYS A 156 12.57 4.05 -17.38
CA LYS A 156 12.21 4.46 -18.75
C LYS A 156 13.40 4.34 -19.72
N GLU A 157 14.58 4.77 -19.30
CA GLU A 157 15.81 4.67 -20.12
C GLU A 157 16.18 3.21 -20.44
N SER A 158 15.87 2.28 -19.54
CA SER A 158 16.10 0.85 -19.75
C SER A 158 14.95 0.13 -20.48
N GLY A 159 13.91 0.86 -20.91
CA GLY A 159 12.73 0.29 -21.58
C GLY A 159 11.74 -0.40 -20.63
N GLY A 160 11.91 -0.24 -19.32
CA GLY A 160 10.99 -0.70 -18.28
C GLY A 160 10.10 0.42 -17.75
N ARG A 161 9.36 0.13 -16.69
CA ARG A 161 8.52 1.11 -15.99
C ARG A 161 8.55 0.87 -14.49
N LEU A 162 8.66 1.95 -13.73
CA LEU A 162 8.43 1.95 -12.29
C LEU A 162 7.08 2.63 -12.05
N ARG A 163 6.17 1.92 -11.38
CA ARG A 163 4.81 2.38 -11.07
C ARG A 163 4.36 1.83 -9.73
N GLY A 164 3.35 2.41 -9.12
CA GLY A 164 2.84 1.84 -7.86
C GLY A 164 1.95 2.77 -7.07
N VAL A 165 1.85 2.47 -5.78
CA VAL A 165 1.01 3.17 -4.82
C VAL A 165 1.88 3.75 -3.70
N LEU A 166 1.72 5.05 -3.43
CA LEU A 166 2.21 5.65 -2.20
C LEU A 166 1.14 5.44 -1.12
N HIS A 167 1.37 4.41 -0.30
CA HIS A 167 0.50 4.02 0.79
C HIS A 167 0.44 5.12 1.86
N ALA A 168 -0.71 5.26 2.53
CA ALA A 168 -0.97 6.21 3.61
C ALA A 168 -0.50 7.64 3.29
N PHE A 169 -0.74 8.10 2.05
CA PHE A 169 -0.28 9.41 1.61
C PHE A 169 -0.79 10.51 2.55
N SER A 170 0.15 11.25 3.14
CA SER A 170 -0.13 12.21 4.21
C SER A 170 0.42 13.62 3.94
N GLU A 171 0.94 13.85 2.74
CA GLU A 171 1.56 15.12 2.34
C GLU A 171 0.59 16.09 1.66
N ASP A 172 1.15 17.18 1.19
CA ASP A 172 0.42 18.27 0.56
C ASP A 172 0.24 18.08 -0.96
N ALA A 173 -0.49 19.00 -1.56
CA ALA A 173 -0.75 18.99 -2.99
C ALA A 173 0.51 19.24 -3.84
N ALA A 174 1.54 19.90 -3.31
CA ALA A 174 2.78 20.14 -4.05
C ALA A 174 3.56 18.82 -4.23
N THR A 175 3.64 18.02 -3.17
CA THR A 175 4.23 16.68 -3.20
C THR A 175 3.45 15.74 -4.12
N TYR A 176 2.10 15.76 -4.05
CA TYR A 176 1.26 15.03 -4.99
C TYR A 176 1.55 15.40 -6.45
N GLU A 177 1.55 16.69 -6.79
CA GLU A 177 1.81 17.17 -8.16
C GLU A 177 3.23 16.85 -8.64
N ARG A 178 4.22 16.87 -7.74
CA ARG A 178 5.60 16.48 -8.05
C ARG A 178 5.66 15.03 -8.50
N LEU A 179 5.13 14.11 -7.69
CA LEU A 179 5.16 12.66 -7.95
C LEU A 179 4.31 12.28 -9.15
N ARG A 180 3.10 12.83 -9.28
CA ARG A 180 2.21 12.59 -10.42
C ARG A 180 2.87 12.89 -11.77
N ARG A 181 3.78 13.87 -11.83
CA ARG A 181 4.48 14.24 -13.08
C ARG A 181 5.63 13.30 -13.44
N CYS A 182 6.23 12.63 -12.49
CA CYS A 182 7.40 11.79 -12.76
C CYS A 182 7.05 10.37 -13.23
N GLY A 183 5.87 9.84 -12.87
CA GLY A 183 5.52 8.45 -13.16
C GLY A 183 4.04 8.11 -13.06
N GLU A 184 3.75 6.81 -13.08
CA GLU A 184 2.41 6.26 -12.94
C GLU A 184 2.16 5.94 -11.45
N TRP A 185 1.83 6.96 -10.67
CA TRP A 185 1.63 6.85 -9.23
C TRP A 185 0.17 6.97 -8.86
N LEU A 186 -0.28 6.08 -7.97
CA LEU A 186 -1.53 6.22 -7.24
C LEU A 186 -1.25 6.55 -5.78
N PHE A 187 -2.22 7.16 -5.12
CA PHE A 187 -2.08 7.64 -3.75
C PHE A 187 -3.11 6.94 -2.88
N GLY A 188 -2.61 6.18 -1.90
CA GLY A 188 -3.41 5.44 -0.93
C GLY A 188 -4.02 6.39 0.10
N ILE A 189 -5.34 6.47 0.13
CA ILE A 189 -6.07 7.30 1.07
C ILE A 189 -6.75 6.39 2.09
N GLY A 190 -6.30 6.52 3.35
CA GLY A 190 -6.76 5.73 4.48
C GLY A 190 -7.57 6.52 5.50
N GLY A 191 -7.81 5.93 6.68
CA GLY A 191 -8.66 6.45 7.74
C GLY A 191 -8.35 7.87 8.21
N VAL A 192 -7.11 8.34 8.06
CA VAL A 192 -6.65 9.69 8.45
C VAL A 192 -7.43 10.79 7.73
N VAL A 193 -7.94 10.57 6.53
CA VAL A 193 -8.77 11.54 5.79
C VAL A 193 -10.03 11.95 6.57
N THR A 194 -10.51 11.09 7.47
CA THR A 194 -11.70 11.33 8.29
C THR A 194 -11.43 12.15 9.56
N PHE A 195 -10.14 12.42 9.87
CA PHE A 195 -9.77 13.08 11.12
C PHE A 195 -10.04 14.58 11.03
N LYS A 196 -10.50 15.15 12.16
CA LYS A 196 -10.72 16.59 12.26
C LYS A 196 -9.40 17.35 12.05
N LYS A 197 -9.38 18.27 11.10
CA LYS A 197 -8.19 19.03 10.69
C LYS A 197 -7.10 18.19 10.00
N SER A 198 -7.47 17.13 9.30
CA SER A 198 -6.52 16.33 8.51
C SER A 198 -5.96 17.15 7.32
N SER A 199 -4.63 17.23 7.20
CA SER A 199 -3.95 17.77 6.00
C SER A 199 -4.28 16.92 4.77
N VAL A 200 -4.46 15.62 4.94
CA VAL A 200 -4.83 14.69 3.88
C VAL A 200 -6.16 15.10 3.22
N ALA A 201 -7.15 15.56 4.01
CA ALA A 201 -8.43 16.00 3.44
C ALA A 201 -8.25 17.20 2.50
N VAL A 202 -7.32 18.13 2.82
CA VAL A 202 -6.99 19.28 1.97
C VAL A 202 -6.27 18.83 0.68
N ALA A 203 -5.36 17.87 0.80
CA ALA A 203 -4.67 17.31 -0.37
C ALA A 203 -5.65 16.56 -1.29
N VAL A 204 -6.52 15.73 -0.72
CA VAL A 204 -7.56 14.99 -1.46
C VAL A 204 -8.47 15.92 -2.26
N GLU A 205 -8.80 17.11 -1.74
CA GLU A 205 -9.62 18.09 -2.47
C GLU A 205 -8.99 18.44 -3.85
N GLN A 206 -7.66 18.47 -3.95
CA GLN A 206 -6.91 18.84 -5.15
C GLN A 206 -6.52 17.63 -6.03
N MET A 207 -6.51 16.40 -5.49
CA MET A 207 -6.17 15.21 -6.26
C MET A 207 -7.25 14.85 -7.29
N ALA A 208 -6.85 14.28 -8.43
CA ALA A 208 -7.79 13.62 -9.32
C ALA A 208 -8.27 12.29 -8.71
N LEU A 209 -9.54 11.92 -8.88
CA LEU A 209 -10.05 10.62 -8.41
C LEU A 209 -9.35 9.44 -9.10
N GLU A 210 -8.90 9.64 -10.32
CA GLU A 210 -8.16 8.69 -11.16
C GLU A 210 -6.76 8.36 -10.59
N ASP A 211 -6.27 9.18 -9.66
CA ASP A 211 -4.98 8.98 -9.00
C ASP A 211 -5.13 8.41 -7.57
N ILE A 212 -6.36 8.18 -7.10
CA ILE A 212 -6.64 7.71 -5.73
C ILE A 212 -6.96 6.22 -5.71
N VAL A 213 -6.42 5.50 -4.71
CA VAL A 213 -6.89 4.21 -4.22
C VAL A 213 -7.30 4.32 -2.76
N LEU A 214 -8.18 3.44 -2.31
CA LEU A 214 -8.67 3.42 -0.93
C LEU A 214 -8.05 2.27 -0.16
N GLU A 215 -7.76 2.52 1.11
CA GLU A 215 -7.12 1.55 1.98
C GLU A 215 -7.54 1.73 3.45
N THR A 216 -7.16 0.78 4.28
CA THR A 216 -7.41 0.89 5.73
C THR A 216 -6.14 0.99 6.55
N ASP A 217 -5.08 0.30 6.17
CA ASP A 217 -3.88 0.06 6.98
C ASP A 217 -4.25 -0.62 8.32
N CYS A 218 -5.28 -1.46 8.30
CA CYS A 218 -5.72 -2.14 9.53
C CYS A 218 -4.64 -3.14 10.02
N PRO A 219 -4.45 -3.23 11.33
CA PRO A 219 -5.28 -2.78 12.45
C PRO A 219 -5.11 -1.31 12.87
N TYR A 220 -4.32 -0.52 12.16
CA TYR A 220 -3.93 0.85 12.49
C TYR A 220 -4.87 1.91 11.88
N LEU A 221 -4.68 3.18 12.23
CA LEU A 221 -5.28 4.38 11.60
C LEU A 221 -6.81 4.37 11.47
N THR A 222 -7.50 3.83 12.46
CA THR A 222 -8.97 3.66 12.48
C THR A 222 -9.71 4.97 12.16
N PRO A 223 -10.62 4.97 11.15
CA PRO A 223 -11.39 6.15 10.79
C PRO A 223 -12.41 6.57 11.85
N VAL A 224 -12.89 7.81 11.78
CA VAL A 224 -14.10 8.25 12.45
C VAL A 224 -15.29 7.48 11.84
N PRO A 225 -16.27 6.99 12.66
CA PRO A 225 -16.45 7.26 14.11
C PRO A 225 -15.75 6.28 15.05
N TYR A 226 -14.92 5.37 14.54
CA TYR A 226 -14.38 4.25 15.32
C TYR A 226 -12.99 4.51 15.92
N ARG A 227 -12.51 5.73 15.93
CA ARG A 227 -11.19 6.07 16.50
C ARG A 227 -11.01 5.49 17.91
N GLY A 228 -9.77 4.96 18.16
CA GLY A 228 -9.44 4.32 19.43
C GLY A 228 -9.86 2.84 19.53
N ARG A 229 -10.47 2.29 18.49
CA ARG A 229 -10.71 0.85 18.33
C ARG A 229 -9.71 0.28 17.32
N ARG A 230 -9.57 -1.05 17.28
CA ARG A 230 -8.85 -1.74 16.21
C ARG A 230 -9.53 -1.42 14.87
N ASN A 231 -8.73 -1.04 13.86
CA ASN A 231 -9.21 -0.86 12.50
C ASN A 231 -9.48 -2.22 11.84
N GLU A 232 -10.30 -2.24 10.80
CA GLU A 232 -10.58 -3.43 9.98
C GLU A 232 -10.95 -3.03 8.55
N SER A 233 -10.76 -3.93 7.59
CA SER A 233 -10.98 -3.66 6.16
C SER A 233 -12.43 -3.23 5.82
N ALA A 234 -13.42 -3.60 6.63
CA ALA A 234 -14.79 -3.10 6.50
C ALA A 234 -14.86 -1.55 6.57
N TYR A 235 -13.92 -0.93 7.27
CA TYR A 235 -13.93 0.52 7.48
C TYR A 235 -13.41 1.33 6.29
N VAL A 236 -12.90 0.70 5.24
CA VAL A 236 -12.61 1.39 3.96
C VAL A 236 -13.85 2.10 3.40
N ARG A 237 -15.04 1.63 3.78
CA ARG A 237 -16.32 2.27 3.46
C ARG A 237 -16.38 3.71 3.96
N TYR A 238 -15.95 3.98 5.19
CA TYR A 238 -15.94 5.33 5.78
C TYR A 238 -14.91 6.24 5.11
N VAL A 239 -13.81 5.67 4.62
CA VAL A 239 -12.83 6.39 3.80
C VAL A 239 -13.47 6.80 2.48
N CYS A 240 -14.15 5.88 1.81
CA CYS A 240 -14.88 6.14 0.55
C CYS A 240 -15.93 7.25 0.72
N ASP A 241 -16.76 7.16 1.75
CA ASP A 241 -17.80 8.15 2.05
C ASP A 241 -17.19 9.54 2.32
N LYS A 242 -16.04 9.59 3.01
CA LYS A 242 -15.34 10.86 3.28
C LYS A 242 -14.69 11.46 2.03
N VAL A 243 -14.09 10.65 1.18
CA VAL A 243 -13.55 11.11 -0.11
C VAL A 243 -14.70 11.65 -0.98
N ALA A 244 -15.84 10.97 -1.02
CA ALA A 244 -17.04 11.42 -1.74
C ALA A 244 -17.56 12.78 -1.23
N GLU A 245 -17.61 12.95 0.09
CA GLU A 245 -17.96 14.24 0.73
C GLU A 245 -17.02 15.36 0.28
N ILE A 246 -15.69 15.12 0.33
CA ILE A 246 -14.68 16.12 -0.04
C ILE A 246 -14.79 16.48 -1.54
N LYS A 247 -15.01 15.46 -2.40
CA LYS A 247 -15.12 15.65 -3.86
C LYS A 247 -16.47 16.17 -4.32
N GLY A 248 -17.50 16.16 -3.47
CA GLY A 248 -18.86 16.55 -3.84
C GLY A 248 -19.51 15.61 -4.85
N VAL A 249 -19.16 14.32 -4.82
CA VAL A 249 -19.70 13.27 -5.72
C VAL A 249 -20.37 12.16 -4.92
N ALA A 250 -21.08 11.25 -5.60
CA ALA A 250 -21.69 10.11 -4.93
C ALA A 250 -20.63 9.07 -4.47
N PRO A 251 -20.81 8.41 -3.32
CA PRO A 251 -19.90 7.35 -2.87
C PRO A 251 -19.72 6.20 -3.87
N ASP A 252 -20.77 5.85 -4.63
CA ASP A 252 -20.67 4.84 -5.70
C ASP A 252 -19.73 5.24 -6.83
N GLU A 253 -19.63 6.54 -7.13
CA GLU A 253 -18.71 7.07 -8.13
C GLU A 253 -17.26 6.96 -7.65
N VAL A 254 -16.97 7.36 -6.41
CA VAL A 254 -15.64 7.17 -5.81
C VAL A 254 -15.27 5.69 -5.82
N ALA A 255 -16.13 4.81 -5.31
CA ALA A 255 -15.89 3.38 -5.28
C ALA A 255 -15.60 2.80 -6.67
N ARG A 256 -16.35 3.21 -7.67
CA ARG A 256 -16.15 2.77 -9.07
C ARG A 256 -14.81 3.19 -9.63
N ILE A 257 -14.42 4.46 -9.45
CA ILE A 257 -13.17 5.00 -9.99
C ILE A 257 -11.96 4.41 -9.25
N THR A 258 -11.96 4.45 -7.92
CA THR A 258 -10.82 3.96 -7.11
C THR A 258 -10.63 2.45 -7.22
N THR A 259 -11.73 1.68 -7.35
CA THR A 259 -11.64 0.24 -7.66
C THR A 259 -11.03 0.00 -9.03
N ALA A 260 -11.45 0.76 -10.07
CA ALA A 260 -10.86 0.64 -11.40
C ALA A 260 -9.36 1.01 -11.41
N ASN A 261 -8.95 2.02 -10.61
CA ASN A 261 -7.55 2.38 -10.44
C ASN A 261 -6.74 1.22 -9.82
N ALA A 262 -7.24 0.61 -8.75
CA ALA A 262 -6.60 -0.54 -8.10
C ALA A 262 -6.52 -1.75 -9.05
N GLU A 263 -7.62 -2.08 -9.74
CA GLU A 263 -7.63 -3.18 -10.71
C GLU A 263 -6.59 -2.96 -11.82
N ARG A 264 -6.51 -1.76 -12.39
CA ARG A 264 -5.53 -1.40 -13.43
C ARG A 264 -4.09 -1.51 -12.91
N MET A 265 -3.82 -1.04 -11.68
CA MET A 265 -2.47 -1.01 -11.11
C MET A 265 -1.96 -2.41 -10.79
N PHE A 266 -2.76 -3.23 -10.13
CA PHE A 266 -2.31 -4.50 -9.54
C PHE A 266 -2.60 -5.72 -10.43
N PHE A 267 -3.62 -5.65 -11.30
CA PHE A 267 -4.06 -6.81 -12.09
C PHE A 267 -4.02 -6.57 -13.62
N GLY A 268 -3.60 -5.36 -14.04
CA GLY A 268 -3.59 -4.96 -15.45
C GLY A 268 -4.95 -4.47 -15.94
N ALA A 269 -5.00 -3.90 -17.13
CA ALA A 269 -6.25 -3.48 -17.77
C ALA A 269 -7.11 -4.73 -18.00
N GLY A 270 -8.25 -4.77 -17.34
CA GLY A 270 -9.11 -5.92 -17.15
C GLY A 270 -9.27 -6.86 -18.35
N VAL A 271 -9.30 -8.13 -17.99
CA VAL A 271 -9.92 -9.19 -18.80
C VAL A 271 -11.44 -8.97 -18.83
#